data_ed4335165fc1832226e54325eac47b26
#
_entry.id   ed4335165fc1832226e54325eac47b26
#
_cell.length_a   1.000
_cell.length_b   1.000
_cell.length_c   1.000
_cell.angle_alpha   90.00
_cell.angle_beta   90.00
_cell.angle_gamma   90.00
#
_symmetry.space_group_name_H-M   'P 1'
#
loop_
_entity.id
_entity.type
_entity.pdbx_description
1 polymer ?
#
loop_
_entity_poly.entity_id
_entity_poly.type
_entity_poly.pdbx_seq_one_letter_code
_entity_poly.pdbx_strand_id
1 'polypeptide(L)'
;MNQKIITYTFVIAPLIFIIFNILFNTNIINPFSYLITSTGYISLSLLLIVLFIPLFKIIKDLLDRKIFGLSAFSYTLVHLLLYIVDNNISLKYLYADLSRLLYIQVGYIAFLLFLPLVFTSTIKAKLTLKNNWFKIHWLIYIIIPLSFIHYYLIIKADYLLFFIYLIMFILILILKKRIISNE
;
A
#
# COMPACT_ATOMS: atom_id res chain seq x y z
N MET A 1 24.11 10.98 4.48
CA MET A 1 22.93 10.81 5.37
C MET A 1 22.55 9.34 5.32
N ASN A 2 22.23 8.71 6.46
CA ASN A 2 21.97 7.26 6.51
C ASN A 2 20.67 6.94 5.73
N GLN A 3 20.75 6.03 4.73
CA GLN A 3 19.63 5.56 3.90
C GLN A 3 18.37 5.22 4.73
N LYS A 4 18.57 4.53 5.86
CA LYS A 4 17.46 4.16 6.74
C LYS A 4 16.76 5.36 7.37
N ILE A 5 17.53 6.36 7.83
CA ILE A 5 16.96 7.57 8.44
C ILE A 5 16.08 8.29 7.43
N ILE A 6 16.58 8.51 6.22
CA ILE A 6 15.81 9.16 5.14
C ILE A 6 14.52 8.37 4.89
N THR A 7 14.63 7.04 4.74
CA THR A 7 13.48 6.18 4.46
C THR A 7 12.45 6.24 5.58
N TYR A 8 12.85 6.17 6.85
CA TYR A 8 11.92 6.27 7.97
C TYR A 8 11.24 7.64 8.04
N THR A 9 11.95 8.73 7.73
CA THR A 9 11.34 10.06 7.67
C THR A 9 10.21 10.09 6.64
N PHE A 10 10.43 9.58 5.43
CA PHE A 10 9.40 9.52 4.38
C PHE A 10 8.19 8.67 4.77
N VAL A 11 8.40 7.59 5.50
CA VAL A 11 7.33 6.67 5.91
C VAL A 11 6.53 7.23 7.09
N ILE A 12 7.17 7.92 8.03
CA ILE A 12 6.54 8.44 9.26
C ILE A 12 5.87 9.79 9.01
N ALA A 13 6.41 10.63 8.13
CA ALA A 13 5.86 11.96 7.85
C ALA A 13 4.35 11.97 7.51
N PRO A 14 3.82 11.05 6.66
CA PRO A 14 2.38 10.98 6.40
C PRO A 14 1.55 10.67 7.65
N LEU A 15 2.06 9.84 8.57
CA LEU A 15 1.37 9.53 9.82
C LEU A 15 1.27 10.76 10.71
N ILE A 16 2.38 11.50 10.85
CA ILE A 16 2.39 12.76 11.61
C ILE A 16 1.39 13.77 11.01
N PHE A 17 1.36 13.87 9.67
CA PHE A 17 0.44 14.74 8.96
C PHE A 17 -1.04 14.36 9.21
N ILE A 18 -1.39 13.07 9.19
CA ILE A 18 -2.74 12.59 9.51
C ILE A 18 -3.12 12.95 10.94
N ILE A 19 -2.25 12.68 11.92
CA ILE A 19 -2.50 12.99 13.32
C ILE A 19 -2.69 14.51 13.52
N PHE A 20 -1.83 15.31 12.90
CA PHE A 20 -1.94 16.77 12.95
C PHE A 20 -3.29 17.25 12.39
N ASN A 21 -3.72 16.72 11.23
CA ASN A 21 -5.02 17.08 10.66
C ASN A 21 -6.19 16.71 11.58
N ILE A 22 -6.16 15.54 12.22
CA ILE A 22 -7.24 15.12 13.12
C ILE A 22 -7.34 16.06 14.35
N LEU A 23 -6.19 16.51 14.86
CA LEU A 23 -6.15 17.34 16.07
C LEU A 23 -6.51 18.80 15.81
N PHE A 24 -6.18 19.33 14.63
CA PHE A 24 -6.26 20.76 14.36
C PHE A 24 -7.23 21.17 13.23
N ASN A 25 -7.68 20.22 12.39
CA ASN A 25 -8.59 20.52 11.28
C ASN A 25 -10.04 20.27 11.68
N THR A 26 -10.76 21.34 12.00
CA THR A 26 -12.18 21.29 12.40
C THR A 26 -13.14 20.85 11.28
N ASN A 27 -12.69 20.78 10.03
CA ASN A 27 -13.52 20.34 8.90
C ASN A 27 -13.65 18.80 8.82
N ILE A 28 -12.91 18.04 9.64
CA ILE A 28 -13.01 16.57 9.66
C ILE A 28 -14.22 16.18 10.52
N ILE A 29 -15.34 15.88 9.85
CA ILE A 29 -16.59 15.50 10.50
C ILE A 29 -16.50 14.09 11.10
N ASN A 30 -15.88 13.15 10.39
CA ASN A 30 -15.71 11.75 10.82
C ASN A 30 -14.23 11.37 10.84
N PRO A 31 -13.56 11.38 12.00
CA PRO A 31 -12.14 11.02 12.12
C PRO A 31 -11.84 9.57 11.72
N PHE A 32 -12.73 8.61 11.99
CA PHE A 32 -12.53 7.21 11.59
C PHE A 32 -12.52 7.04 10.07
N SER A 33 -13.51 7.59 9.39
CA SER A 33 -13.56 7.57 7.92
C SER A 33 -12.33 8.23 7.31
N TYR A 34 -11.87 9.36 7.88
CA TYR A 34 -10.65 10.05 7.46
C TYR A 34 -9.41 9.17 7.65
N LEU A 35 -9.26 8.50 8.80
CA LEU A 35 -8.15 7.57 9.08
C LEU A 35 -8.15 6.38 8.13
N ILE A 36 -9.29 5.73 7.94
CA ILE A 36 -9.45 4.60 7.02
C ILE A 36 -8.99 5.02 5.61
N THR A 37 -9.53 6.12 5.10
CA THR A 37 -9.22 6.60 3.74
C THR A 37 -7.75 6.98 3.60
N SER A 38 -7.21 7.76 4.53
CA SER A 38 -5.83 8.24 4.49
C SER A 38 -4.81 7.10 4.59
N THR A 39 -5.02 6.12 5.47
CA THR A 39 -4.13 4.96 5.60
C THR A 39 -4.13 4.10 4.34
N GLY A 40 -5.27 3.96 3.67
CA GLY A 40 -5.38 3.30 2.37
C GLY A 40 -4.57 4.03 1.27
N TYR A 41 -4.70 5.36 1.17
CA TYR A 41 -3.92 6.16 0.22
C TYR A 41 -2.42 6.08 0.47
N ILE A 42 -1.98 6.15 1.73
CA ILE A 42 -0.57 6.02 2.07
C ILE A 42 -0.05 4.64 1.69
N SER A 43 -0.79 3.58 2.00
CA SER A 43 -0.39 2.22 1.63
C SER A 43 -0.20 2.08 0.12
N LEU A 44 -1.17 2.55 -0.69
CA LEU A 44 -1.08 2.51 -2.15
C LEU A 44 0.10 3.35 -2.67
N SER A 45 0.33 4.55 -2.12
CA SER A 45 1.47 5.39 -2.46
C SER A 45 2.80 4.69 -2.19
N LEU A 46 2.94 4.05 -1.02
CA LEU A 46 4.15 3.33 -0.66
C LEU A 46 4.38 2.10 -1.56
N LEU A 47 3.32 1.40 -1.99
CA LEU A 47 3.42 0.31 -2.96
C LEU A 47 3.94 0.78 -4.32
N LEU A 48 3.47 1.94 -4.81
CA LEU A 48 3.99 2.54 -6.04
C LEU A 48 5.45 2.94 -5.90
N ILE A 49 5.84 3.52 -4.76
CA ILE A 49 7.24 3.86 -4.46
C ILE A 49 8.11 2.59 -4.45
N VAL A 50 7.64 1.47 -3.89
CA VAL A 50 8.35 0.18 -3.92
C VAL A 50 8.64 -0.29 -5.35
N LEU A 51 7.76 -0.03 -6.31
CA LEU A 51 7.99 -0.34 -7.73
C LEU A 51 8.90 0.71 -8.41
N PHE A 52 8.85 1.95 -7.96
CA PHE A 52 9.61 3.06 -8.55
C PHE A 52 11.09 3.05 -8.15
N ILE A 53 11.41 2.74 -6.88
CA ILE A 53 12.78 2.77 -6.35
C ILE A 53 13.80 2.06 -7.25
N PRO A 54 13.55 0.82 -7.75
CA PRO A 54 14.56 0.10 -8.54
C PRO A 54 14.81 0.66 -9.94
N LEU A 55 14.00 1.61 -10.42
CA LEU A 55 14.15 2.18 -11.77
C LEU A 55 15.33 3.13 -11.89
N PHE A 56 15.76 3.75 -10.76
CA PHE A 56 16.82 4.74 -10.76
C PHE A 56 17.86 4.41 -9.70
N LYS A 57 19.12 4.31 -10.12
CA LYS A 57 20.26 3.98 -9.24
C LYS A 57 20.35 4.95 -8.05
N ILE A 58 20.25 6.25 -8.29
CA ILE A 58 20.32 7.30 -7.25
C ILE A 58 19.24 7.08 -6.18
N ILE A 59 18.01 6.75 -6.59
CA ILE A 59 16.89 6.54 -5.67
C ILE A 59 17.08 5.24 -4.90
N LYS A 60 17.57 4.18 -5.56
CA LYS A 60 17.89 2.90 -4.92
C LYS A 60 18.97 3.03 -3.85
N ASP A 61 19.94 3.92 -4.05
CA ASP A 61 21.02 4.19 -3.09
C ASP A 61 20.53 5.09 -1.93
N LEU A 62 19.51 5.90 -2.16
CA LEU A 62 18.92 6.82 -1.17
C LEU A 62 17.84 6.20 -0.30
N LEU A 63 17.01 5.31 -0.86
CA LEU A 63 15.80 4.77 -0.22
C LEU A 63 15.86 3.24 -0.08
N ASP A 64 15.47 2.73 1.10
CA ASP A 64 15.38 1.29 1.37
C ASP A 64 14.01 0.73 0.94
N ARG A 65 13.99 0.02 -0.19
CA ARG A 65 12.80 -0.62 -0.75
C ARG A 65 12.09 -1.56 0.23
N LYS A 66 12.86 -2.26 1.08
CA LYS A 66 12.30 -3.19 2.05
C LYS A 66 11.50 -2.47 3.13
N ILE A 67 12.03 -1.36 3.65
CA ILE A 67 11.33 -0.54 4.65
C ILE A 67 10.03 -0.01 4.06
N PHE A 68 10.04 0.52 2.82
CA PHE A 68 8.81 0.97 2.15
C PHE A 68 7.78 -0.15 2.01
N GLY A 69 8.19 -1.36 1.60
CA GLY A 69 7.29 -2.50 1.46
C GLY A 69 6.66 -2.95 2.78
N LEU A 70 7.46 -3.05 3.84
CA LEU A 70 6.96 -3.40 5.17
C LEU A 70 6.04 -2.32 5.75
N SER A 71 6.36 -1.05 5.50
CA SER A 71 5.51 0.07 5.92
C SER A 71 4.20 0.14 5.15
N ALA A 72 4.20 -0.15 3.84
CA ALA A 72 2.98 -0.28 3.06
C ALA A 72 2.05 -1.34 3.69
N PHE A 73 2.59 -2.50 4.06
CA PHE A 73 1.81 -3.52 4.77
C PHE A 73 1.30 -3.02 6.13
N SER A 74 2.14 -2.33 6.92
CA SER A 74 1.73 -1.81 8.22
C SER A 74 0.56 -0.83 8.08
N TYR A 75 0.58 0.06 7.08
CA TYR A 75 -0.54 0.96 6.78
C TYR A 75 -1.78 0.20 6.30
N THR A 76 -1.62 -0.86 5.49
CA THR A 76 -2.73 -1.73 5.07
C THR A 76 -3.35 -2.45 6.28
N LEU A 77 -2.53 -2.92 7.21
CA LEU A 77 -3.01 -3.56 8.44
C LEU A 77 -3.78 -2.58 9.32
N VAL A 78 -3.24 -1.36 9.51
CA VAL A 78 -3.94 -0.30 10.26
C VAL A 78 -5.26 0.06 9.57
N HIS A 79 -5.28 0.20 8.25
CA HIS A 79 -6.49 0.43 7.46
C HIS A 79 -7.55 -0.64 7.72
N LEU A 80 -7.18 -1.91 7.71
CA LEU A 80 -8.09 -3.03 8.01
C LEU A 80 -8.57 -2.99 9.46
N LEU A 81 -7.68 -2.74 10.42
CA LEU A 81 -8.06 -2.67 11.84
C LEU A 81 -9.02 -1.50 12.12
N LEU A 82 -8.80 -0.34 11.52
CA LEU A 82 -9.69 0.80 11.63
C LEU A 82 -11.09 0.49 11.07
N TYR A 83 -11.17 -0.20 9.91
CA TYR A 83 -12.43 -0.67 9.36
C TYR A 83 -13.16 -1.62 10.32
N ILE A 84 -12.44 -2.56 10.95
CA ILE A 84 -13.02 -3.49 11.93
C ILE A 84 -13.55 -2.75 13.16
N VAL A 85 -12.81 -1.75 13.65
CA VAL A 85 -13.22 -0.92 14.80
C VAL A 85 -14.43 -0.07 14.46
N ASP A 86 -14.46 0.57 13.29
CA ASP A 86 -15.58 1.38 12.81
C ASP A 86 -16.89 0.56 12.71
N ASN A 87 -16.78 -0.74 12.43
CA ASN A 87 -17.88 -1.70 12.47
C ASN A 87 -18.15 -2.31 13.87
N ASN A 88 -17.72 -1.63 14.96
CA ASN A 88 -17.92 -2.04 16.35
C ASN A 88 -17.40 -3.46 16.68
N ILE A 89 -16.40 -3.95 15.93
CA ILE A 89 -15.80 -5.30 16.07
C ILE A 89 -16.86 -6.41 15.94
N SER A 90 -17.97 -6.14 15.26
CA SER A 90 -19.08 -7.06 15.12
C SER A 90 -18.85 -8.07 14.00
N LEU A 91 -18.61 -9.35 14.38
CA LEU A 91 -18.45 -10.43 13.39
C LEU A 91 -19.65 -10.56 12.45
N LYS A 92 -20.86 -10.25 12.92
CA LYS A 92 -22.08 -10.28 12.11
C LYS A 92 -22.02 -9.25 10.97
N TYR A 93 -21.61 -8.02 11.25
CA TYR A 93 -21.46 -6.97 10.23
C TYR A 93 -20.31 -7.27 9.29
N LEU A 94 -19.15 -7.67 9.82
CA LEU A 94 -17.98 -8.03 8.98
C LEU A 94 -18.30 -9.18 8.02
N TYR A 95 -19.04 -10.20 8.47
CA TYR A 95 -19.48 -11.31 7.61
C TYR A 95 -20.50 -10.84 6.56
N ALA A 96 -21.46 -10.00 6.95
CA ALA A 96 -22.45 -9.44 6.02
C ALA A 96 -21.77 -8.59 4.92
N ASP A 97 -20.81 -7.74 5.29
CA ASP A 97 -20.04 -6.92 4.35
C ASP A 97 -19.20 -7.79 3.42
N LEU A 98 -18.48 -8.77 3.97
CA LEU A 98 -17.68 -9.70 3.18
C LEU A 98 -18.53 -10.50 2.18
N SER A 99 -19.77 -10.84 2.52
CA SER A 99 -20.66 -11.61 1.64
C SER A 99 -21.37 -10.76 0.56
N ARG A 100 -21.50 -9.44 0.76
CA ARG A 100 -22.33 -8.57 -0.09
C ARG A 100 -21.53 -7.50 -0.86
N LEU A 101 -20.41 -7.03 -0.29
CA LEU A 101 -19.70 -5.88 -0.81
C LEU A 101 -18.43 -6.31 -1.56
N LEU A 102 -18.47 -6.21 -2.88
CA LEU A 102 -17.36 -6.62 -3.76
C LEU A 102 -16.03 -5.92 -3.41
N TYR A 103 -16.08 -4.63 -3.07
CA TYR A 103 -14.86 -3.90 -2.69
C TYR A 103 -14.22 -4.48 -1.41
N ILE A 104 -15.01 -4.94 -0.45
CA ILE A 104 -14.50 -5.60 0.76
C ILE A 104 -13.82 -6.92 0.39
N GLN A 105 -14.45 -7.74 -0.46
CA GLN A 105 -13.87 -9.01 -0.93
C GLN A 105 -12.51 -8.77 -1.61
N VAL A 106 -12.45 -7.82 -2.54
CA VAL A 106 -11.21 -7.48 -3.26
C VAL A 106 -10.13 -6.96 -2.32
N GLY A 107 -10.49 -6.12 -1.33
CA GLY A 107 -9.58 -5.64 -0.30
C GLY A 107 -8.98 -6.76 0.54
N TYR A 108 -9.80 -7.71 1.01
CA TYR A 108 -9.32 -8.89 1.74
C TYR A 108 -8.40 -9.78 0.90
N ILE A 109 -8.73 -10.00 -0.38
CA ILE A 109 -7.86 -10.78 -1.29
C ILE A 109 -6.50 -10.08 -1.43
N ALA A 110 -6.48 -8.77 -1.67
CA ALA A 110 -5.24 -7.99 -1.76
C ALA A 110 -4.42 -8.08 -0.46
N PHE A 111 -5.07 -7.97 0.70
CA PHE A 111 -4.43 -8.12 2.01
C PHE A 111 -3.82 -9.51 2.20
N LEU A 112 -4.57 -10.58 1.90
CA LEU A 112 -4.08 -11.97 2.02
C LEU A 112 -2.88 -12.25 1.10
N LEU A 113 -2.89 -11.71 -0.13
CA LEU A 113 -1.75 -11.79 -1.05
C LEU A 113 -0.54 -10.99 -0.57
N PHE A 114 -0.72 -10.00 0.30
CA PHE A 114 0.38 -9.24 0.87
C PHE A 114 1.15 -10.03 1.94
N LEU A 115 0.49 -10.94 2.68
CA LEU A 115 1.11 -11.71 3.77
C LEU A 115 2.36 -12.48 3.33
N PRO A 116 2.35 -13.27 2.21
CA PRO A 116 3.54 -13.96 1.73
C PRO A 116 4.74 -13.02 1.50
N LEU A 117 4.52 -11.80 1.00
CA LEU A 117 5.59 -10.83 0.76
C LEU A 117 6.26 -10.42 2.08
N VAL A 118 5.46 -10.18 3.10
CA VAL A 118 5.95 -9.76 4.44
C VAL A 118 6.72 -10.90 5.09
N PHE A 119 6.15 -12.10 5.16
CA PHE A 119 6.81 -13.25 5.79
C PHE A 119 8.11 -13.64 5.10
N THR A 120 8.21 -13.41 3.79
CA THR A 120 9.43 -13.71 3.01
C THR A 120 10.39 -12.50 2.88
N SER A 121 10.13 -11.37 3.52
CA SER A 121 10.98 -10.16 3.46
C SER A 121 12.26 -10.26 4.29
N THR A 122 12.53 -11.40 4.94
CA THR A 122 13.77 -11.62 5.70
C THR A 122 14.91 -12.08 4.81
N ILE A 123 16.16 -11.77 5.21
CA ILE A 123 17.37 -12.26 4.51
C ILE A 123 17.38 -13.79 4.50
N LYS A 124 17.04 -14.43 5.63
CA LYS A 124 16.97 -15.89 5.73
C LYS A 124 15.99 -16.48 4.70
N ALA A 125 14.77 -15.94 4.62
CA ALA A 125 13.77 -16.40 3.65
C ALA A 125 14.26 -16.25 2.20
N LYS A 126 14.92 -15.12 1.87
CA LYS A 126 15.48 -14.91 0.53
C LYS A 126 16.55 -15.95 0.18
N LEU A 127 17.44 -16.27 1.12
CA LEU A 127 18.50 -17.27 0.92
C LEU A 127 17.92 -18.70 0.78
N THR A 128 16.90 -19.03 1.58
CA THR A 128 16.25 -20.35 1.57
C THR A 128 15.40 -20.56 0.31
N LEU A 129 14.60 -19.57 -0.07
CA LEU A 129 13.65 -19.67 -1.18
C LEU A 129 14.30 -19.47 -2.55
N LYS A 130 15.48 -18.87 -2.63
CA LYS A 130 16.23 -18.62 -3.88
C LYS A 130 15.33 -18.05 -4.99
N ASN A 131 15.19 -18.77 -6.11
CA ASN A 131 14.37 -18.32 -7.23
C ASN A 131 12.87 -18.21 -6.91
N ASN A 132 12.36 -19.02 -5.98
CA ASN A 132 10.96 -18.91 -5.57
C ASN A 132 10.67 -17.62 -4.80
N TRP A 133 11.69 -17.02 -4.17
CA TRP A 133 11.55 -15.70 -3.55
C TRP A 133 11.09 -14.63 -4.54
N PHE A 134 11.66 -14.62 -5.75
CA PHE A 134 11.27 -13.67 -6.79
C PHE A 134 9.83 -13.91 -7.27
N LYS A 135 9.39 -15.18 -7.39
CA LYS A 135 8.02 -15.54 -7.78
C LYS A 135 7.00 -15.03 -6.74
N ILE A 136 7.31 -15.18 -5.44
CA ILE A 136 6.45 -14.66 -4.36
C ILE A 136 6.39 -13.14 -4.43
N HIS A 137 7.54 -12.46 -4.54
CA HIS A 137 7.58 -10.99 -4.59
C HIS A 137 7.00 -10.41 -5.87
N TRP A 138 6.75 -11.23 -6.90
CA TRP A 138 6.00 -10.83 -8.09
C TRP A 138 4.51 -10.57 -7.81
N LEU A 139 3.96 -11.10 -6.70
CA LEU A 139 2.58 -10.85 -6.26
C LEU A 139 2.26 -9.35 -6.10
N ILE A 140 3.25 -8.48 -5.90
CA ILE A 140 3.05 -7.02 -5.86
C ILE A 140 2.34 -6.50 -7.13
N TYR A 141 2.59 -7.14 -8.30
CA TYR A 141 1.94 -6.79 -9.57
C TYR A 141 0.48 -7.25 -9.67
N ILE A 142 0.03 -8.08 -8.73
CA ILE A 142 -1.38 -8.48 -8.56
C ILE A 142 -2.02 -7.64 -7.47
N ILE A 143 -1.31 -7.40 -6.37
CA ILE A 143 -1.81 -6.61 -5.23
C ILE A 143 -2.16 -5.18 -5.65
N ILE A 144 -1.32 -4.51 -6.43
CA ILE A 144 -1.56 -3.12 -6.84
C ILE A 144 -2.81 -2.99 -7.72
N PRO A 145 -3.03 -3.77 -8.79
CA PRO A 145 -4.29 -3.75 -9.53
C PRO A 145 -5.52 -4.07 -8.67
N LEU A 146 -5.44 -5.04 -7.76
CA LEU A 146 -6.52 -5.31 -6.82
C LEU A 146 -6.80 -4.11 -5.90
N SER A 147 -5.76 -3.41 -5.43
CA SER A 147 -5.91 -2.19 -4.64
C SER A 147 -6.57 -1.07 -5.46
N PHE A 148 -6.29 -0.96 -6.78
CA PHE A 148 -6.99 -0.04 -7.67
C PHE A 148 -8.46 -0.41 -7.86
N ILE A 149 -8.78 -1.69 -8.04
CA ILE A 149 -10.17 -2.15 -8.15
C ILE A 149 -10.91 -1.85 -6.84
N HIS A 150 -10.32 -2.18 -5.69
CA HIS A 150 -10.88 -1.86 -4.38
C HIS A 150 -11.14 -0.36 -4.23
N TYR A 151 -10.18 0.48 -4.56
CA TYR A 151 -10.29 1.94 -4.52
C TYR A 151 -11.39 2.45 -5.45
N TYR A 152 -11.41 2.00 -6.72
CA TYR A 152 -12.40 2.39 -7.72
C TYR A 152 -13.84 2.09 -7.28
N LEU A 153 -14.08 0.92 -6.66
CA LEU A 153 -15.40 0.51 -6.20
C LEU A 153 -15.91 1.33 -5.01
N ILE A 154 -15.03 2.02 -4.28
CA ILE A 154 -15.38 2.86 -3.12
C ILE A 154 -15.63 4.32 -3.53
N ILE A 155 -14.95 4.81 -4.57
CA ILE A 155 -15.05 6.20 -5.02
C ILE A 155 -16.49 6.52 -5.43
N LYS A 156 -16.99 7.67 -4.94
CA LYS A 156 -18.33 8.18 -5.28
C LYS A 156 -18.29 9.41 -6.20
N ALA A 157 -17.25 10.24 -6.11
CA ALA A 157 -17.20 11.52 -6.82
C ALA A 157 -15.80 11.96 -7.29
N ASP A 158 -14.77 11.83 -6.47
CA ASP A 158 -13.42 12.36 -6.78
C ASP A 158 -12.55 11.31 -7.48
N TYR A 159 -12.70 11.23 -8.81
CA TYR A 159 -11.90 10.33 -9.65
C TYR A 159 -10.52 10.89 -9.98
N LEU A 160 -10.23 12.18 -9.73
CA LEU A 160 -8.97 12.79 -10.14
C LEU A 160 -7.77 12.08 -9.49
N LEU A 161 -7.82 11.89 -8.18
CA LEU A 161 -6.74 11.22 -7.44
C LEU A 161 -6.56 9.76 -7.91
N PHE A 162 -7.65 9.05 -8.18
CA PHE A 162 -7.60 7.71 -8.74
C PHE A 162 -6.84 7.68 -10.08
N PHE A 163 -7.16 8.57 -11.02
CA PHE A 163 -6.48 8.62 -12.31
C PHE A 163 -5.02 9.03 -12.18
N ILE A 164 -4.67 9.92 -11.24
CA ILE A 164 -3.26 10.26 -10.96
C ILE A 164 -2.48 9.00 -10.56
N TYR A 165 -2.98 8.22 -9.60
CA TYR A 165 -2.34 6.97 -9.18
C TYR A 165 -2.25 5.95 -10.32
N LEU A 166 -3.32 5.79 -11.11
CA LEU A 166 -3.34 4.87 -12.23
C LEU A 166 -2.31 5.25 -13.31
N ILE A 167 -2.22 6.53 -13.66
CA ILE A 167 -1.23 7.04 -14.61
C ILE A 167 0.19 6.80 -14.07
N MET A 168 0.45 7.09 -12.79
CA MET A 168 1.74 6.81 -12.16
C MET A 168 2.10 5.32 -12.24
N PHE A 169 1.18 4.42 -11.97
CA PHE A 169 1.41 2.98 -12.09
C PHE A 169 1.76 2.57 -13.52
N ILE A 170 0.99 3.04 -14.51
CA ILE A 170 1.24 2.75 -15.93
C ILE A 170 2.62 3.28 -16.35
N LEU A 171 2.99 4.50 -15.96
CA LEU A 171 4.30 5.08 -16.25
C LEU A 171 5.44 4.26 -15.65
N ILE A 172 5.29 3.79 -14.41
CA ILE A 172 6.29 2.91 -13.75
C ILE A 172 6.47 1.62 -14.55
N LEU A 173 5.38 1.00 -15.03
CA LEU A 173 5.46 -0.23 -15.82
C LEU A 173 6.13 0.00 -17.18
N ILE A 174 5.83 1.10 -17.86
CA ILE A 174 6.44 1.48 -19.15
C ILE A 174 7.94 1.72 -18.96
N LEU A 175 8.33 2.50 -17.97
CA LEU A 175 9.74 2.77 -17.64
C LEU A 175 10.50 1.48 -17.32
N LYS A 176 9.90 0.61 -16.52
CA LYS A 176 10.50 -0.69 -16.20
C LYS A 176 10.72 -1.54 -17.44
N LYS A 177 9.72 -1.65 -18.33
CA LYS A 177 9.86 -2.39 -19.59
C LYS A 177 10.99 -1.85 -20.45
N ARG A 178 11.09 -0.52 -20.57
CA ARG A 178 12.13 0.16 -21.36
C ARG A 178 13.54 -0.09 -20.82
N ILE A 179 13.70 -0.08 -19.48
CA ILE A 179 15.01 -0.34 -18.85
C ILE A 179 15.46 -1.78 -19.15
N ILE A 180 14.56 -2.77 -18.97
CA ILE A 180 14.86 -4.18 -19.24
C ILE A 180 15.18 -4.45 -20.73
N SER A 181 14.56 -3.70 -21.65
CA SER A 181 14.80 -3.90 -23.09
C SER A 181 16.13 -3.27 -23.57
N ASN A 182 16.77 -2.45 -22.76
CA ASN A 182 18.04 -1.77 -23.08
C ASN A 182 19.25 -2.43 -22.38
N GLU A 183 19.05 -3.44 -21.52
CA GLU A 183 20.07 -4.31 -20.91
C GLU A 183 20.24 -5.60 -21.72
#